data_c7d30824fc49f5186ef2003cea9d13d7
#
_entry.id   c7d30824fc49f5186ef2003cea9d13d7
#
_cell.length_a   1.000
_cell.length_b   1.000
_cell.length_c   1.000
_cell.angle_alpha   90.00
_cell.angle_beta   90.00
_cell.angle_gamma   90.00
#
_symmetry.space_group_name_H-M   'P 1'
#
loop_
_entity.id
_entity.type
_entity.pdbx_description
1 polymer ?
#
loop_
_entity_poly.entity_id
_entity_poly.type
_entity_poly.pdbx_seq_one_letter_code
_entity_poly.pdbx_strand_id
1 'polypeptide(L)'
;MLYYIYIGNSQTAIDHLNKVTNGMFVAVSGARKAAKIIDGIRERYNTSILYEQTDTEKDCLDITNLRKRFPRVYIILITEGLPAEARKAYLQAGVNNTLPPQADETSIHRMTQFLQVRQKHKMQEFSQSHRKMLNTFHLPAWKRAFDILFAICALII
;
A
#
# COMPACT_ATOMS: atom_id res chain seq x y z
N MET A 1 0.45 -2.89 12.00
CA MET A 1 1.78 -2.24 12.08
C MET A 1 2.03 -1.54 10.76
N LEU A 2 2.57 -0.30 10.75
CA LEU A 2 2.91 0.42 9.52
C LEU A 2 4.32 0.01 9.06
N TYR A 3 4.48 -0.13 7.74
CA TYR A 3 5.76 -0.40 7.08
C TYR A 3 6.14 0.81 6.21
N TYR A 4 7.33 1.32 6.40
CA TYR A 4 7.90 2.40 5.60
C TYR A 4 9.07 1.86 4.78
N ILE A 5 8.97 1.94 3.46
CA ILE A 5 10.03 1.52 2.55
C ILE A 5 10.57 2.77 1.87
N TYR A 6 11.78 3.16 2.23
CA TYR A 6 12.48 4.25 1.58
C TYR A 6 13.23 3.74 0.35
N ILE A 7 13.01 4.36 -0.80
CA ILE A 7 13.70 4.07 -2.04
C ILE A 7 14.55 5.27 -2.40
N GLY A 8 15.87 5.14 -2.22
CA GLY A 8 16.82 6.21 -2.45
C GLY A 8 18.18 5.91 -1.84
N ASN A 9 19.08 6.88 -1.92
CA ASN A 9 20.47 6.74 -1.46
C ASN A 9 20.89 7.84 -0.46
N SER A 10 20.04 8.82 -0.15
CA SER A 10 20.34 9.89 0.78
C SER A 10 20.41 9.40 2.22
N GLN A 11 21.61 9.22 2.76
CA GLN A 11 21.81 8.76 4.14
C GLN A 11 21.21 9.74 5.15
N THR A 12 21.30 11.04 4.90
CA THR A 12 20.73 12.08 5.77
C THR A 12 19.20 11.99 5.84
N ALA A 13 18.53 11.75 4.71
CA ALA A 13 17.08 11.55 4.68
C ALA A 13 16.68 10.23 5.35
N ILE A 14 17.45 9.16 5.15
CA ILE A 14 17.23 7.86 5.79
C ILE A 14 17.29 8.00 7.32
N ASP A 15 18.35 8.60 7.85
CA ASP A 15 18.56 8.74 9.29
C ASP A 15 17.48 9.63 9.92
N HIS A 16 17.12 10.72 9.24
CA HIS A 16 16.08 11.63 9.71
C HIS A 16 14.70 10.94 9.74
N LEU A 17 14.28 10.34 8.64
CA LEU A 17 12.97 9.69 8.52
C LEU A 17 12.85 8.46 9.43
N ASN A 18 13.92 7.69 9.60
CA ASN A 18 13.92 6.53 10.48
C ASN A 18 13.71 6.91 11.95
N LYS A 19 14.24 8.06 12.39
CA LYS A 19 14.06 8.55 13.76
C LYS A 19 12.63 8.97 14.07
N VAL A 20 11.95 9.53 13.08
CA VAL A 20 10.64 10.18 13.30
C VAL A 20 9.46 9.29 12.90
N THR A 21 9.69 8.28 12.07
CA THR A 21 8.63 7.35 11.67
C THR A 21 8.42 6.27 12.73
N ASN A 22 7.21 6.20 13.28
CA ASN A 22 6.80 5.12 14.19
C ASN A 22 6.36 3.89 13.39
N GLY A 23 7.28 2.96 13.12
CA GLY A 23 6.96 1.74 12.37
C GLY A 23 8.20 0.97 11.96
N MET A 24 8.01 -0.03 11.11
CA MET A 24 9.12 -0.73 10.48
C MET A 24 9.64 0.07 9.31
N PHE A 25 10.85 0.58 9.41
CA PHE A 25 11.51 1.37 8.37
C PHE A 25 12.62 0.54 7.69
N VAL A 26 12.58 0.48 6.36
CA VAL A 26 13.59 -0.22 5.56
C VAL A 26 14.01 0.66 4.39
N ALA A 27 15.31 0.92 4.27
CA ALA A 27 15.88 1.65 3.14
C ALA A 27 16.41 0.69 2.06
N VAL A 28 16.13 1.00 0.80
CA VAL A 28 16.60 0.23 -0.36
C VAL A 28 17.03 1.15 -1.50
N SER A 29 17.99 0.70 -2.30
CA SER A 29 18.56 1.49 -3.39
C SER A 29 17.76 1.47 -4.70
N GLY A 30 16.55 0.88 -4.73
CA GLY A 30 15.76 0.85 -5.97
C GLY A 30 14.43 0.11 -5.87
N ALA A 31 13.55 0.42 -6.82
CA ALA A 31 12.16 -0.04 -6.87
C ALA A 31 12.02 -1.58 -6.93
N ARG A 32 12.94 -2.28 -7.60
CA ARG A 32 12.91 -3.76 -7.68
C ARG A 32 13.13 -4.42 -6.31
N LYS A 33 14.05 -3.87 -5.48
CA LYS A 33 14.27 -4.38 -4.12
C LYS A 33 13.08 -4.08 -3.23
N ALA A 34 12.52 -2.87 -3.34
CA ALA A 34 11.28 -2.49 -2.64
C ALA A 34 10.14 -3.45 -2.98
N ALA A 35 9.93 -3.76 -4.26
CA ALA A 35 8.89 -4.67 -4.69
C ALA A 35 9.01 -6.07 -4.07
N LYS A 36 10.24 -6.62 -3.97
CA LYS A 36 10.47 -7.91 -3.32
C LYS A 36 10.11 -7.90 -1.82
N ILE A 37 10.41 -6.79 -1.13
CA ILE A 37 10.05 -6.63 0.29
C ILE A 37 8.53 -6.56 0.44
N ILE A 38 7.85 -5.76 -0.39
CA ILE A 38 6.38 -5.61 -0.37
C ILE A 38 5.69 -6.95 -0.66
N ASP A 39 6.23 -7.76 -1.55
CA ASP A 39 5.68 -9.10 -1.82
C ASP A 39 5.71 -10.03 -0.60
N GLY A 40 6.69 -9.89 0.28
CA GLY A 40 6.79 -10.62 1.53
C GLY A 40 5.86 -10.10 2.64
N ILE A 41 5.30 -8.90 2.50
CA ILE A 41 4.40 -8.31 3.50
C ILE A 41 2.98 -8.85 3.29
N ARG A 42 2.42 -9.48 4.32
CA ARG A 42 1.08 -10.06 4.28
C ARG A 42 0.00 -8.99 4.12
N GLU A 43 0.16 -7.85 4.82
CA GLU A 43 -0.79 -6.74 4.84
C GLU A 43 -0.24 -5.55 4.04
N ARG A 44 -0.18 -5.67 2.73
CA ARG A 44 0.44 -4.68 1.82
C ARG A 44 -0.20 -3.30 1.88
N TYR A 45 -1.45 -3.18 2.29
CA TYR A 45 -2.13 -1.89 2.47
C TYR A 45 -1.56 -1.05 3.64
N ASN A 46 -0.79 -1.67 4.54
CA ASN A 46 -0.08 -1.01 5.63
C ASN A 46 1.29 -0.48 5.22
N THR A 47 1.65 -0.63 3.95
CA THR A 47 2.95 -0.21 3.43
C THR A 47 2.85 1.17 2.80
N SER A 48 3.79 2.03 3.16
CA SER A 48 4.02 3.33 2.55
C SER A 48 5.41 3.38 1.94
N ILE A 49 5.49 3.83 0.70
CA ILE A 49 6.76 4.01 -0.01
C ILE A 49 7.14 5.48 0.09
N LEU A 50 8.36 5.74 0.53
CA LEU A 50 9.03 7.04 0.53
C LEU A 50 10.02 7.00 -0.63
N TYR A 51 9.68 7.60 -1.76
CA TYR A 51 10.48 7.55 -2.97
C TYR A 51 11.30 8.83 -3.11
N GLU A 52 12.63 8.73 -3.12
CA GLU A 52 13.53 9.86 -3.32
C GLU A 52 13.54 10.27 -4.79
N GLN A 53 13.31 11.56 -5.06
CA GLN A 53 13.39 12.10 -6.40
C GLN A 53 14.83 12.08 -6.90
N THR A 54 15.04 11.53 -8.10
CA THR A 54 16.33 11.53 -8.78
C THR A 54 16.21 12.02 -10.22
N ASP A 55 15.58 11.24 -11.08
CA ASP A 55 15.34 11.53 -12.48
C ASP A 55 13.85 11.33 -12.80
N THR A 56 13.21 12.38 -13.29
CA THR A 56 11.75 12.39 -13.47
C THR A 56 11.24 11.26 -14.38
N GLU A 57 11.92 10.95 -15.48
CA GLU A 57 11.46 9.92 -16.41
C GLU A 57 11.61 8.53 -15.80
N LYS A 58 12.78 8.25 -15.24
CA LYS A 58 13.06 6.98 -14.58
C LYS A 58 12.17 6.76 -13.36
N ASP A 59 12.05 7.78 -12.51
CA ASP A 59 11.23 7.74 -11.31
C ASP A 59 9.76 7.47 -11.65
N CYS A 60 9.21 8.17 -12.66
CA CYS A 60 7.83 7.97 -13.10
C CYS A 60 7.60 6.55 -13.65
N LEU A 61 8.57 5.98 -14.38
CA LEU A 61 8.49 4.61 -14.84
C LEU A 61 8.48 3.61 -13.68
N ASP A 62 9.39 3.76 -12.73
CA ASP A 62 9.50 2.92 -11.54
C ASP A 62 8.23 3.00 -10.68
N ILE A 63 7.73 4.21 -10.44
CA ILE A 63 6.50 4.46 -9.66
C ILE A 63 5.29 3.85 -10.37
N THR A 64 5.17 4.01 -11.69
CA THR A 64 4.09 3.40 -12.48
C THR A 64 4.11 1.88 -12.37
N ASN A 65 5.28 1.25 -12.42
CA ASN A 65 5.44 -0.20 -12.26
C ASN A 65 5.07 -0.65 -10.84
N LEU A 66 5.51 0.09 -9.82
CA LEU A 66 5.13 -0.17 -8.43
C LEU A 66 3.62 -0.02 -8.24
N ARG A 67 2.99 1.01 -8.83
CA ARG A 67 1.55 1.25 -8.76
C ARG A 67 0.73 0.14 -9.42
N LYS A 68 1.15 -0.34 -10.59
CA LYS A 68 0.51 -1.47 -11.29
C LYS A 68 0.55 -2.75 -10.44
N ARG A 69 1.69 -3.02 -9.81
CA ARG A 69 1.87 -4.23 -8.99
C ARG A 69 1.22 -4.12 -7.61
N PHE A 70 1.24 -2.92 -7.01
CA PHE A 70 0.76 -2.65 -5.67
C PHE A 70 -0.22 -1.46 -5.64
N PRO A 71 -1.45 -1.60 -6.16
CA PRO A 71 -2.37 -0.47 -6.34
C PRO A 71 -2.81 0.19 -5.03
N ARG A 72 -2.68 -0.48 -3.90
CA ARG A 72 -3.13 0.00 -2.58
C ARG A 72 -2.04 0.64 -1.71
N VAL A 73 -0.78 0.50 -2.10
CA VAL A 73 0.36 1.09 -1.37
C VAL A 73 0.31 2.62 -1.49
N TYR A 74 0.66 3.32 -0.42
CA TYR A 74 0.73 4.78 -0.42
C TYR A 74 2.13 5.22 -0.82
N ILE A 75 2.25 6.07 -1.85
CA ILE A 75 3.54 6.53 -2.40
C ILE A 75 3.70 8.01 -2.10
N ILE A 76 4.77 8.36 -1.40
CA ILE A 76 5.17 9.71 -1.05
C ILE A 76 6.48 10.00 -1.77
N LEU A 77 6.52 11.07 -2.54
CA LEU A 77 7.73 11.54 -3.19
C LEU A 77 8.50 12.45 -2.26
N ILE A 78 9.77 12.13 -2.02
CA ILE A 78 10.70 12.96 -1.25
C ILE A 78 11.37 13.92 -2.22
N THR A 79 11.08 15.21 -2.09
CA THR A 79 11.55 16.25 -3.00
C THR A 79 11.60 17.62 -2.33
N GLU A 80 12.57 18.45 -2.66
CA GLU A 80 12.64 19.85 -2.20
C GLU A 80 11.64 20.76 -2.94
N GLY A 81 11.23 20.39 -4.14
CA GLY A 81 10.29 21.12 -4.96
C GLY A 81 10.15 20.51 -6.35
N LEU A 82 9.00 20.73 -6.99
CA LEU A 82 8.71 20.22 -8.31
C LEU A 82 8.21 21.34 -9.23
N PRO A 83 8.78 21.47 -10.44
CA PRO A 83 8.17 22.24 -11.50
C PRO A 83 6.74 21.72 -11.80
N ALA A 84 5.86 22.59 -12.31
CA ALA A 84 4.47 22.21 -12.55
C ALA A 84 4.31 20.99 -13.48
N GLU A 85 5.15 20.89 -14.51
CA GLU A 85 5.15 19.77 -15.46
C GLU A 85 5.58 18.45 -14.79
N ALA A 86 6.68 18.48 -14.03
CA ALA A 86 7.14 17.31 -13.27
C ALA A 86 6.10 16.85 -12.24
N ARG A 87 5.46 17.79 -11.55
CA ARG A 87 4.35 17.49 -10.61
C ARG A 87 3.23 16.72 -11.29
N LYS A 88 2.82 17.15 -12.49
CA LYS A 88 1.79 16.47 -13.27
C LYS A 88 2.22 15.06 -13.65
N ALA A 89 3.46 14.87 -14.10
CA ALA A 89 4.00 13.56 -14.45
C ALA A 89 4.01 12.60 -13.24
N TYR A 90 4.48 13.04 -12.07
CA TYR A 90 4.48 12.22 -10.86
C TYR A 90 3.07 11.85 -10.36
N LEU A 91 2.12 12.78 -10.46
CA LEU A 91 0.72 12.49 -10.12
C LEU A 91 0.13 11.44 -11.06
N GLN A 92 0.41 11.53 -12.37
CA GLN A 92 -0.02 10.53 -13.36
C GLN A 92 0.65 9.17 -13.15
N ALA A 93 1.91 9.15 -12.72
CA ALA A 93 2.62 7.93 -12.35
C ALA A 93 2.02 7.24 -11.10
N GLY A 94 1.30 8.00 -10.26
CA GLY A 94 0.60 7.46 -9.10
C GLY A 94 1.16 7.86 -7.74
N VAL A 95 1.92 8.96 -7.66
CA VAL A 95 2.33 9.57 -6.39
C VAL A 95 1.09 10.10 -5.67
N ASN A 96 1.00 9.87 -4.37
CA ASN A 96 -0.13 10.32 -3.55
C ASN A 96 0.15 11.64 -2.82
N ASN A 97 1.40 11.88 -2.43
CA ASN A 97 1.81 13.07 -1.69
C ASN A 97 3.29 13.37 -1.92
N THR A 98 3.72 14.56 -1.53
CA THR A 98 5.13 14.98 -1.53
C THR A 98 5.56 15.37 -0.13
N LEU A 99 6.83 15.16 0.20
CA LEU A 99 7.43 15.52 1.48
C LEU A 99 8.84 16.05 1.24
N PRO A 100 9.26 17.17 1.87
CA PRO A 100 10.65 17.62 1.83
C PRO A 100 11.60 16.61 2.48
N PRO A 101 12.86 16.48 2.01
CA PRO A 101 13.84 15.57 2.63
C PRO A 101 14.14 15.92 4.09
N GLN A 102 14.07 17.22 4.43
CA GLN A 102 14.26 17.77 5.77
C GLN A 102 12.92 18.24 6.36
N ALA A 103 11.86 17.45 6.15
CA ALA A 103 10.57 17.78 6.73
C ALA A 103 10.68 17.91 8.26
N ASP A 104 10.01 18.93 8.81
CA ASP A 104 9.91 19.11 10.25
C ASP A 104 9.15 17.93 10.90
N GLU A 105 9.47 17.67 12.13
CA GLU A 105 8.89 16.58 12.92
C GLU A 105 7.34 16.64 12.92
N THR A 106 6.79 17.85 12.94
CA THR A 106 5.34 18.09 12.90
C THR A 106 4.70 17.59 11.60
N SER A 107 5.35 17.85 10.46
CA SER A 107 4.88 17.41 9.14
C SER A 107 4.93 15.90 8.99
N ILE A 108 6.00 15.28 9.48
CA ILE A 108 6.15 13.82 9.50
C ILE A 108 5.12 13.20 10.44
N HIS A 109 4.89 13.79 11.61
CA HIS A 109 3.88 13.32 12.55
C HIS A 109 2.46 13.39 11.96
N ARG A 110 2.09 14.49 11.30
CA ARG A 110 0.80 14.61 10.57
C ARG A 110 0.66 13.55 9.48
N MET A 111 1.73 13.32 8.71
CA MET A 111 1.75 12.25 7.69
C MET A 111 1.51 10.89 8.33
N THR A 112 2.22 10.58 9.41
CA THR A 112 2.10 9.30 10.12
C THR A 112 0.69 9.10 10.68
N GLN A 113 0.10 10.13 11.30
CA GLN A 113 -1.28 10.10 11.77
C GLN A 113 -2.27 9.87 10.63
N PHE A 114 -2.10 10.57 9.50
CA PHE A 114 -2.94 10.36 8.32
C PHE A 114 -2.86 8.92 7.81
N LEU A 115 -1.66 8.34 7.74
CA LEU A 115 -1.47 6.95 7.32
C LEU A 115 -2.12 5.96 8.29
N GLN A 116 -2.06 6.21 9.60
CA GLN A 116 -2.73 5.38 10.61
C GLN A 116 -4.27 5.43 10.48
N VAL A 117 -4.83 6.61 10.28
CA VAL A 117 -6.28 6.79 10.06
C VAL A 117 -6.70 6.08 8.77
N ARG A 118 -5.97 6.27 7.68
CA ARG A 118 -6.21 5.59 6.40
C ARG A 118 -6.16 4.06 6.56
N GLN A 119 -5.20 3.55 7.31
CA GLN A 119 -5.10 2.12 7.62
C GLN A 119 -6.36 1.59 8.32
N LYS A 120 -6.83 2.29 9.36
CA LYS A 120 -8.06 1.91 10.09
C LYS A 120 -9.26 1.85 9.16
N HIS A 121 -9.45 2.85 8.30
CA HIS A 121 -10.53 2.87 7.31
C HIS A 121 -10.45 1.69 6.33
N LYS A 122 -9.26 1.40 5.80
CA LYS A 122 -9.06 0.25 4.90
C LYS A 122 -9.34 -1.09 5.57
N MET A 123 -8.97 -1.26 6.83
CA MET A 123 -9.31 -2.46 7.60
C MET A 123 -10.83 -2.61 7.79
N GLN A 124 -11.53 -1.51 8.07
CA GLN A 124 -12.99 -1.51 8.22
C GLN A 124 -13.70 -1.85 6.91
N GLU A 125 -13.29 -1.24 5.79
CA GLU A 125 -13.81 -1.56 4.45
C GLU A 125 -13.62 -3.04 4.10
N PHE A 126 -12.44 -3.59 4.41
CA PHE A 126 -12.15 -5.01 4.16
C PHE A 126 -13.03 -5.93 5.02
N SER A 127 -13.19 -5.61 6.30
CA SER A 127 -14.05 -6.37 7.22
C SER A 127 -15.52 -6.34 6.81
N GLN A 128 -16.01 -5.17 6.36
CA GLN A 128 -17.40 -5.02 5.89
C GLN A 128 -17.62 -5.77 4.57
N SER A 129 -16.66 -5.72 3.64
CA SER A 129 -16.73 -6.46 2.37
C SER A 129 -16.74 -7.96 2.61
N HIS A 130 -15.93 -8.45 3.56
CA HIS A 130 -15.91 -9.87 3.94
C HIS A 130 -17.24 -10.32 4.58
N ARG A 131 -17.81 -9.50 5.47
CA ARG A 131 -19.14 -9.79 6.06
C ARG A 131 -20.25 -9.79 5.01
N LYS A 132 -20.23 -8.86 4.05
CA LYS A 132 -21.19 -8.85 2.93
C LYS A 132 -21.05 -10.09 2.06
N MET A 133 -19.83 -10.55 1.73
CA MET A 133 -19.62 -11.79 0.98
C MET A 133 -20.15 -13.02 1.73
N LEU A 134 -19.91 -13.12 3.02
CA LEU A 134 -20.40 -14.23 3.84
C LEU A 134 -21.94 -14.25 3.93
N ASN A 135 -22.57 -13.07 3.99
CA ASN A 135 -24.03 -12.96 4.04
C ASN A 135 -24.71 -13.19 2.66
N THR A 136 -23.98 -13.05 1.55
CA THR A 136 -24.49 -13.30 0.19
C THR A 136 -24.29 -14.74 -0.27
N PHE A 137 -23.59 -15.59 0.46
CA PHE A 137 -23.51 -17.03 0.21
C PHE A 137 -24.81 -17.73 0.67
N HIS A 138 -25.92 -17.35 0.07
CA HIS A 138 -27.13 -18.18 0.11
C HIS A 138 -26.96 -19.28 -0.94
N LEU A 139 -26.68 -20.50 -0.50
CA LEU A 139 -26.76 -21.67 -1.36
C LEU A 139 -28.18 -21.72 -1.96
N PRO A 140 -28.34 -21.66 -3.28
CA PRO A 140 -29.64 -21.70 -3.89
C PRO A 140 -30.36 -22.97 -3.43
N ALA A 141 -31.67 -22.84 -3.13
CA ALA A 141 -32.48 -23.90 -2.53
C ALA A 141 -32.44 -25.24 -3.31
N TRP A 142 -32.24 -25.18 -4.63
CA TRP A 142 -32.10 -26.35 -5.46
C TRP A 142 -30.84 -27.18 -5.16
N LYS A 143 -29.72 -26.55 -4.79
CA LYS A 143 -28.51 -27.28 -4.37
C LYS A 143 -28.75 -28.05 -3.07
N ARG A 144 -29.45 -27.45 -2.10
CA ARG A 144 -29.83 -28.14 -0.86
C ARG A 144 -30.77 -29.33 -1.15
N ALA A 145 -31.72 -29.18 -2.10
CA ALA A 145 -32.58 -30.25 -2.50
C ALA A 145 -31.81 -31.42 -3.14
N PHE A 146 -30.79 -31.12 -3.96
CA PHE A 146 -29.91 -32.15 -4.55
C PHE A 146 -29.10 -32.89 -3.50
N ASP A 147 -28.48 -32.15 -2.53
CA ASP A 147 -27.69 -32.76 -1.45
C ASP A 147 -28.54 -33.71 -0.59
N ILE A 148 -29.80 -33.33 -0.30
CA ILE A 148 -30.73 -34.17 0.44
C ILE A 148 -31.13 -35.40 -0.38
N LEU A 149 -31.38 -35.24 -1.67
CA LEU A 149 -31.75 -36.33 -2.56
C LEU A 149 -30.59 -37.37 -2.68
N PHE A 150 -29.38 -36.90 -2.83
CA PHE A 150 -28.18 -37.76 -2.86
C PHE A 150 -27.96 -38.47 -1.51
N ALA A 151 -28.18 -37.79 -0.40
CA ALA A 151 -28.06 -38.39 0.93
C ALA A 151 -29.09 -39.51 1.15
N ILE A 152 -30.34 -39.32 0.69
CA ILE A 152 -31.38 -40.34 0.77
C ILE A 152 -31.05 -41.54 -0.13
N CYS A 153 -30.59 -41.31 -1.37
CA CYS A 153 -30.17 -42.39 -2.26
C CYS A 153 -29.02 -43.22 -1.69
N ALA A 154 -28.03 -42.55 -1.03
CA ALA A 154 -26.93 -43.24 -0.40
C ALA A 154 -27.30 -44.06 0.85
N LEU A 155 -28.43 -43.76 1.48
CA LEU A 155 -28.95 -44.48 2.64
C LEU A 155 -29.79 -45.72 2.26
N ILE A 156 -30.24 -45.81 1.01
CA ILE A 156 -31.14 -46.88 0.50
C ILE A 156 -30.31 -48.00 -0.19
N ILE A 157 -29.05 -47.75 -0.54
CA ILE A 157 -28.12 -48.73 -1.13
C ILE A 157 -27.26 -49.33 -0.03
#